data_a1335061a8fe5c4bc895bc06ddbf60b2
#
_entry.id   a1335061a8fe5c4bc895bc06ddbf60b2
#
_cell.length_a   1.000
_cell.length_b   1.000
_cell.length_c   1.000
_cell.angle_alpha   90.00
_cell.angle_beta   90.00
_cell.angle_gamma   90.00
#
_symmetry.space_group_name_H-M   'P 1'
#
loop_
_entity.id
_entity.type
_entity.pdbx_description
1 polymer ?
#
loop_
_entity_poly.entity_id
_entity_poly.type
_entity_poly.pdbx_seq_one_letter_code
_entity_poly.pdbx_strand_id
1 'polypeptide(L)'
;MTYPDLTSFKALSFDCYGTLIQWEQGLRSALTPISSRLPSNTPEAENPVLLLQRFDTLSAKLQVAEPELRYNINLSRSFATLASELNVSVSDEEVEKFGTLPGMWPPFPDTNAGLEILKKHYKLIILSNIDADNIAGSVKQFSPVEFDGVYIAQEIGSYKPSHRNFEYLFKHAKEELGVDREKGGLLHVARSLTADHVPSKELGLRSVWISRGGETKEGEGVGGDYERLKGDVGFEWRFDTIGDFAKEVDRQFREKSG
;
A
#
# COMPACT_ATOMS: atom_id res chain seq x y z
N MET A 1 -21.93 15.95 2.57
CA MET A 1 -21.87 15.16 1.33
C MET A 1 -22.48 13.81 1.63
N THR A 2 -23.33 13.29 0.74
CA THR A 2 -23.90 11.94 0.88
C THR A 2 -22.99 11.00 0.07
N TYR A 3 -22.32 10.09 0.75
CA TYR A 3 -21.50 9.06 0.08
C TYR A 3 -22.40 7.98 -0.52
N PRO A 4 -22.01 7.30 -1.62
CA PRO A 4 -22.70 6.12 -2.12
C PRO A 4 -22.77 5.00 -1.07
N ASP A 5 -23.68 4.04 -1.25
CA ASP A 5 -23.93 2.95 -0.30
C ASP A 5 -22.69 2.05 -0.13
N LEU A 6 -22.18 1.98 1.08
CA LEU A 6 -21.09 1.12 1.52
C LEU A 6 -21.59 -0.21 2.13
N THR A 7 -22.88 -0.30 2.48
CA THR A 7 -23.42 -1.45 3.20
C THR A 7 -23.71 -2.67 2.32
N SER A 8 -23.54 -2.56 1.01
CA SER A 8 -23.78 -3.64 0.05
C SER A 8 -22.60 -4.61 -0.10
N PHE A 9 -21.41 -4.22 0.32
CA PHE A 9 -20.21 -5.06 0.23
C PHE A 9 -20.16 -6.12 1.33
N LYS A 10 -19.38 -7.18 1.10
CA LYS A 10 -19.16 -8.28 2.04
C LYS A 10 -17.71 -8.34 2.53
N ALA A 11 -16.79 -7.84 1.72
CA ALA A 11 -15.38 -7.79 2.05
C ALA A 11 -14.71 -6.51 1.55
N LEU A 12 -13.68 -6.10 2.29
CA LEU A 12 -12.75 -5.06 1.91
C LEU A 12 -11.39 -5.69 1.64
N SER A 13 -10.78 -5.38 0.50
CA SER A 13 -9.38 -5.68 0.26
C SER A 13 -8.55 -4.41 0.42
N PHE A 14 -7.45 -4.49 1.16
CA PHE A 14 -6.58 -3.36 1.46
C PHE A 14 -5.22 -3.52 0.81
N ASP A 15 -4.71 -2.45 0.21
CA ASP A 15 -3.28 -2.25 0.15
C ASP A 15 -2.73 -2.04 1.56
N CYS A 16 -1.48 -2.41 1.81
CA CYS A 16 -0.89 -2.36 3.15
C CYS A 16 0.02 -1.15 3.38
N TYR A 17 1.10 -1.06 2.62
CA TYR A 17 2.16 -0.08 2.86
C TYR A 17 1.84 1.27 2.20
N GLY A 18 1.70 2.30 3.02
CA GLY A 18 1.19 3.62 2.63
C GLY A 18 -0.33 3.76 2.82
N THR A 19 -1.06 2.66 2.93
CA THR A 19 -2.50 2.65 3.24
C THR A 19 -2.76 2.39 4.73
N LEU A 20 -2.26 1.29 5.27
CA LEU A 20 -2.37 0.87 6.67
C LEU A 20 -1.12 1.17 7.50
N ILE A 21 0.06 1.01 6.89
CA ILE A 21 1.39 1.16 7.47
C ILE A 21 2.02 2.47 6.99
N GLN A 22 2.74 3.18 7.88
CA GLN A 22 3.45 4.44 7.59
C GLN A 22 4.71 4.19 6.75
N TRP A 23 4.51 3.80 5.48
CA TRP A 23 5.58 3.40 4.57
C TRP A 23 6.55 4.54 4.26
N GLU A 24 6.07 5.74 3.94
CA GLU A 24 6.93 6.85 3.56
C GLU A 24 7.85 7.30 4.70
N GLN A 25 7.31 7.41 5.91
CA GLN A 25 8.11 7.74 7.10
C GLN A 25 9.11 6.62 7.43
N GLY A 26 8.68 5.36 7.31
CA GLY A 26 9.53 4.20 7.51
C GLY A 26 10.69 4.17 6.52
N LEU A 27 10.40 4.37 5.23
CA LEU A 27 11.42 4.41 4.18
C LEU A 27 12.38 5.58 4.34
N ARG A 28 11.86 6.78 4.68
CA ARG A 28 12.70 7.95 4.97
C ARG A 28 13.71 7.66 6.09
N SER A 29 13.26 7.03 7.16
CA SER A 29 14.13 6.63 8.27
C SER A 29 15.13 5.55 7.84
N ALA A 30 14.70 4.59 7.04
CA ALA A 30 15.55 3.51 6.54
C ALA A 30 16.67 4.02 5.61
N LEU A 31 16.44 5.09 4.87
CA LEU A 31 17.45 5.71 3.98
C LEU A 31 18.47 6.60 4.72
N THR A 32 18.39 6.73 6.04
CA THR A 32 19.35 7.51 6.85
C THR A 32 20.81 7.14 6.62
N PRO A 33 21.21 5.86 6.44
CA PRO A 33 22.61 5.54 6.14
C PRO A 33 23.13 6.20 4.86
N ILE A 34 22.29 6.41 3.87
CA ILE A 34 22.66 7.16 2.64
C ILE A 34 22.56 8.66 2.90
N SER A 35 21.41 9.17 3.36
CA SER A 35 21.16 10.59 3.49
C SER A 35 22.15 11.31 4.40
N SER A 36 22.59 10.67 5.49
CA SER A 36 23.55 11.22 6.44
C SER A 36 25.00 11.31 5.90
N ARG A 37 25.28 10.61 4.81
CA ARG A 37 26.62 10.57 4.17
C ARG A 37 26.69 11.36 2.87
N LEU A 38 25.55 11.94 2.43
CA LEU A 38 25.53 12.79 1.24
C LEU A 38 26.26 14.11 1.49
N PRO A 39 27.02 14.62 0.48
CA PRO A 39 27.51 15.99 0.54
C PRO A 39 26.32 16.98 0.63
N SER A 40 26.46 18.00 1.47
CA SER A 40 25.38 18.95 1.76
C SER A 40 24.87 19.76 0.55
N ASN A 41 25.64 19.80 -0.53
CA ASN A 41 25.32 20.49 -1.78
C ASN A 41 24.70 19.57 -2.85
N THR A 42 24.25 18.37 -2.48
CA THR A 42 23.55 17.49 -3.43
C THR A 42 22.05 17.76 -3.39
N PRO A 43 21.33 17.62 -4.53
CA PRO A 43 19.88 17.83 -4.59
C PRO A 43 19.12 16.97 -3.56
N GLU A 44 19.55 15.73 -3.35
CA GLU A 44 18.92 14.79 -2.41
C GLU A 44 19.18 15.13 -0.93
N ALA A 45 20.29 15.82 -0.63
CA ALA A 45 20.55 16.34 0.71
C ALA A 45 19.71 17.58 1.01
N GLU A 46 19.52 18.44 0.01
CA GLU A 46 18.70 19.65 0.08
C GLU A 46 17.19 19.31 0.11
N ASN A 47 16.78 18.30 -0.65
CA ASN A 47 15.38 17.83 -0.70
C ASN A 47 15.29 16.30 -0.51
N PRO A 48 15.04 15.83 0.71
CA PRO A 48 14.94 14.39 1.02
C PRO A 48 13.85 13.64 0.24
N VAL A 49 12.86 14.34 -0.32
CA VAL A 49 11.81 13.71 -1.17
C VAL A 49 12.44 13.15 -2.44
N LEU A 50 13.45 13.81 -3.00
CA LEU A 50 14.15 13.31 -4.19
C LEU A 50 14.83 11.95 -3.94
N LEU A 51 15.37 11.74 -2.74
CA LEU A 51 15.98 10.48 -2.36
C LEU A 51 14.93 9.35 -2.35
N LEU A 52 13.76 9.62 -1.77
CA LEU A 52 12.63 8.68 -1.78
C LEU A 52 12.17 8.34 -3.19
N GLN A 53 12.00 9.35 -4.04
CA GLN A 53 11.55 9.18 -5.42
C GLN A 53 12.56 8.39 -6.27
N ARG A 54 13.87 8.61 -6.07
CA ARG A 54 14.91 7.82 -6.73
C ARG A 54 14.87 6.36 -6.29
N PHE A 55 14.76 6.14 -4.98
CA PHE A 55 14.63 4.78 -4.43
C PHE A 55 13.40 4.06 -5.02
N ASP A 56 12.24 4.71 -4.98
CA ASP A 56 10.99 4.16 -5.50
C ASP A 56 11.10 3.81 -6.99
N THR A 57 11.74 4.69 -7.77
CA THR A 57 12.01 4.47 -9.20
C THR A 57 12.89 3.23 -9.43
N LEU A 58 13.94 3.04 -8.63
CA LEU A 58 14.82 1.87 -8.74
C LEU A 58 14.09 0.58 -8.36
N SER A 59 13.35 0.62 -7.26
CA SER A 59 12.55 -0.51 -6.80
C SER A 59 11.49 -0.90 -7.83
N ALA A 60 10.76 0.06 -8.38
CA ALA A 60 9.74 -0.18 -9.41
C ALA A 60 10.35 -0.78 -10.70
N LYS A 61 11.48 -0.26 -11.16
CA LYS A 61 12.19 -0.82 -12.33
C LYS A 61 12.57 -2.28 -12.09
N LEU A 62 13.04 -2.60 -10.89
CA LEU A 62 13.45 -3.97 -10.55
C LEU A 62 12.24 -4.90 -10.44
N GLN A 63 11.09 -4.43 -9.93
CA GLN A 63 9.84 -5.20 -9.92
C GLN A 63 9.36 -5.55 -11.34
N VAL A 64 9.54 -4.64 -12.29
CA VAL A 64 9.20 -4.89 -13.70
C VAL A 64 10.17 -5.86 -14.36
N ALA A 65 11.48 -5.72 -14.08
CA ALA A 65 12.51 -6.55 -14.69
C ALA A 65 12.53 -7.99 -14.12
N GLU A 66 12.25 -8.13 -12.83
CA GLU A 66 12.27 -9.39 -12.09
C GLU A 66 10.97 -9.55 -11.26
N PRO A 67 9.82 -9.83 -11.88
CA PRO A 67 8.52 -9.82 -11.21
C PRO A 67 8.33 -10.91 -10.14
N GLU A 68 9.16 -11.94 -10.16
CA GLU A 68 9.18 -13.01 -9.15
C GLU A 68 10.21 -12.78 -8.03
N LEU A 69 11.02 -11.71 -8.12
CA LEU A 69 12.00 -11.37 -7.09
C LEU A 69 11.29 -11.07 -5.77
N ARG A 70 11.75 -11.66 -4.66
CA ARG A 70 11.21 -11.35 -3.34
C ARG A 70 11.43 -9.88 -2.99
N TYR A 71 10.42 -9.25 -2.36
CA TYR A 71 10.45 -7.80 -2.11
C TYR A 71 11.57 -7.37 -1.16
N ASN A 72 11.90 -8.15 -0.15
CA ASN A 72 13.05 -7.87 0.72
C ASN A 72 14.37 -7.80 -0.07
N ILE A 73 14.56 -8.69 -1.08
CA ILE A 73 15.74 -8.68 -1.95
C ILE A 73 15.66 -7.47 -2.91
N ASN A 74 14.47 -7.16 -3.45
CA ASN A 74 14.26 -5.95 -4.25
C ASN A 74 14.71 -4.71 -3.47
N LEU A 75 14.26 -4.55 -2.23
CA LEU A 75 14.61 -3.43 -1.37
C LEU A 75 16.12 -3.33 -1.13
N SER A 76 16.75 -4.44 -0.74
CA SER A 76 18.21 -4.50 -0.51
C SER A 76 19.02 -4.13 -1.76
N ARG A 77 18.66 -4.69 -2.91
CA ARG A 77 19.34 -4.38 -4.19
C ARG A 77 19.12 -2.94 -4.63
N SER A 78 17.90 -2.41 -4.46
CA SER A 78 17.58 -1.01 -4.78
C SER A 78 18.33 -0.05 -3.87
N PHE A 79 18.47 -0.37 -2.58
CA PHE A 79 19.26 0.41 -1.62
C PHE A 79 20.74 0.44 -2.00
N ALA A 80 21.34 -0.71 -2.30
CA ALA A 80 22.74 -0.79 -2.73
C ALA A 80 22.98 -0.03 -4.05
N THR A 81 22.05 -0.14 -5.00
CA THR A 81 22.11 0.58 -6.28
C THR A 81 22.04 2.10 -6.06
N LEU A 82 21.11 2.55 -5.23
CA LEU A 82 20.95 3.96 -4.90
C LEU A 82 22.23 4.54 -4.24
N ALA A 83 22.80 3.79 -3.28
CA ALA A 83 24.05 4.17 -2.62
C ALA A 83 25.20 4.29 -3.63
N SER A 84 25.32 3.31 -4.54
CA SER A 84 26.34 3.31 -5.60
C SER A 84 26.18 4.50 -6.55
N GLU A 85 24.95 4.80 -7.02
CA GLU A 85 24.67 5.94 -7.90
C GLU A 85 25.01 7.30 -7.25
N LEU A 86 24.88 7.37 -5.93
CA LEU A 86 25.17 8.57 -5.14
C LEU A 86 26.61 8.62 -4.61
N ASN A 87 27.45 7.64 -4.97
CA ASN A 87 28.83 7.48 -4.48
C ASN A 87 28.91 7.42 -2.93
N VAL A 88 27.92 6.82 -2.28
CA VAL A 88 27.87 6.59 -0.84
C VAL A 88 28.25 5.14 -0.55
N SER A 89 29.23 4.94 0.35
CA SER A 89 29.58 3.60 0.81
C SER A 89 28.56 3.12 1.86
N VAL A 90 28.02 1.93 1.65
CA VAL A 90 27.17 1.20 2.62
C VAL A 90 27.76 -0.19 2.85
N SER A 91 27.58 -0.73 4.06
CA SER A 91 28.04 -2.08 4.38
C SER A 91 27.05 -3.14 3.93
N ASP A 92 27.52 -4.40 3.75
CA ASP A 92 26.65 -5.55 3.44
C ASP A 92 25.56 -5.73 4.51
N GLU A 93 25.90 -5.48 5.80
CA GLU A 93 24.94 -5.53 6.90
C GLU A 93 23.82 -4.47 6.75
N GLU A 94 24.17 -3.24 6.35
CA GLU A 94 23.17 -2.18 6.09
C GLU A 94 22.26 -2.56 4.92
N VAL A 95 22.81 -3.15 3.87
CA VAL A 95 22.07 -3.63 2.70
C VAL A 95 21.11 -4.76 3.08
N GLU A 96 21.57 -5.76 3.82
CA GLU A 96 20.74 -6.89 4.24
C GLU A 96 19.63 -6.45 5.18
N LYS A 97 19.98 -5.65 6.18
CA LYS A 97 19.04 -5.09 7.16
C LYS A 97 17.93 -4.29 6.48
N PHE A 98 18.26 -3.49 5.47
CA PHE A 98 17.28 -2.65 4.78
C PHE A 98 16.07 -3.44 4.25
N GLY A 99 16.29 -4.62 3.70
CA GLY A 99 15.23 -5.50 3.19
C GLY A 99 14.26 -6.02 4.25
N THR A 100 14.64 -6.00 5.53
CA THR A 100 13.82 -6.54 6.64
C THR A 100 13.04 -5.47 7.41
N LEU A 101 13.24 -4.19 7.09
CA LEU A 101 12.65 -3.09 7.84
C LEU A 101 11.12 -2.94 7.69
N PRO A 102 10.50 -3.20 6.53
CA PRO A 102 9.06 -2.97 6.36
C PRO A 102 8.17 -3.66 7.39
N GLY A 103 8.53 -4.87 7.82
CA GLY A 103 7.78 -5.61 8.85
C GLY A 103 7.74 -4.95 10.24
N MET A 104 8.59 -3.95 10.46
CA MET A 104 8.68 -3.20 11.73
C MET A 104 8.06 -1.80 11.65
N TRP A 105 7.67 -1.32 10.47
CA TRP A 105 7.10 0.02 10.33
C TRP A 105 5.71 0.09 10.98
N PRO A 106 5.43 1.15 11.75
CA PRO A 106 4.18 1.23 12.51
C PRO A 106 2.96 1.48 11.61
N PRO A 107 1.78 1.03 12.04
CA PRO A 107 0.51 1.47 11.47
C PRO A 107 0.36 2.99 11.57
N PHE A 108 -0.49 3.58 10.72
CA PHE A 108 -0.96 4.94 10.99
C PHE A 108 -1.79 4.97 12.28
N PRO A 109 -1.83 6.12 13.00
CA PRO A 109 -2.50 6.21 14.29
C PRO A 109 -3.99 5.85 14.29
N ASP A 110 -4.65 5.99 13.14
CA ASP A 110 -6.08 5.71 12.93
C ASP A 110 -6.36 4.27 12.48
N THR A 111 -5.33 3.53 12.04
CA THR A 111 -5.49 2.25 11.34
C THR A 111 -6.15 1.19 12.22
N ASN A 112 -5.60 0.90 13.41
CA ASN A 112 -6.10 -0.21 14.22
C ASN A 112 -7.54 0.02 14.67
N ALA A 113 -7.86 1.20 15.18
CA ALA A 113 -9.22 1.55 15.57
C ALA A 113 -10.20 1.52 14.37
N GLY A 114 -9.75 1.97 13.20
CA GLY A 114 -10.53 1.89 11.97
C GLY A 114 -10.80 0.45 11.53
N LEU A 115 -9.77 -0.41 11.56
CA LEU A 115 -9.91 -1.84 11.21
C LEU A 115 -10.84 -2.58 12.17
N GLU A 116 -10.81 -2.29 13.48
CA GLU A 116 -11.73 -2.87 14.47
C GLU A 116 -13.20 -2.52 14.16
N ILE A 117 -13.47 -1.30 13.72
CA ILE A 117 -14.81 -0.89 13.27
C ILE A 117 -15.21 -1.64 12.01
N LEU A 118 -14.35 -1.65 10.99
CA LEU A 118 -14.62 -2.27 9.69
C LEU A 118 -14.83 -3.79 9.81
N LYS A 119 -14.09 -4.46 10.71
CA LYS A 119 -14.21 -5.91 10.94
C LYS A 119 -15.58 -6.32 11.46
N LYS A 120 -16.35 -5.41 12.07
CA LYS A 120 -17.74 -5.68 12.51
C LYS A 120 -18.69 -5.88 11.34
N HIS A 121 -18.35 -5.32 10.18
CA HIS A 121 -19.25 -5.25 9.03
C HIS A 121 -18.76 -6.09 7.83
N TYR A 122 -17.44 -6.32 7.73
CA TYR A 122 -16.83 -6.94 6.56
C TYR A 122 -15.80 -8.02 6.91
N LYS A 123 -15.55 -8.91 5.97
CA LYS A 123 -14.30 -9.65 5.89
C LYS A 123 -13.20 -8.71 5.45
N LEU A 124 -12.01 -8.83 6.03
CA LEU A 124 -10.86 -7.97 5.73
C LEU A 124 -9.77 -8.81 5.04
N ILE A 125 -9.29 -8.30 3.92
CA ILE A 125 -8.27 -8.95 3.10
C ILE A 125 -7.11 -7.97 2.88
N ILE A 126 -5.87 -8.46 2.89
CA ILE A 126 -4.70 -7.70 2.42
C ILE A 126 -4.33 -8.16 1.01
N LEU A 127 -4.05 -7.20 0.11
CA LEU A 127 -3.40 -7.42 -1.17
C LEU A 127 -2.19 -6.50 -1.27
N SER A 128 -0.97 -7.04 -1.13
CA SER A 128 0.23 -6.21 -0.96
C SER A 128 1.43 -6.66 -1.79
N ASN A 129 2.20 -5.68 -2.28
CA ASN A 129 3.47 -5.87 -2.97
C ASN A 129 4.61 -6.16 -1.97
N ILE A 130 4.55 -7.28 -1.27
CA ILE A 130 5.44 -7.59 -0.14
C ILE A 130 5.86 -9.06 -0.15
N ASP A 131 6.89 -9.39 0.62
CA ASP A 131 7.32 -10.74 0.94
C ASP A 131 6.71 -11.26 2.24
N ALA A 132 6.80 -12.57 2.46
CA ALA A 132 6.17 -13.27 3.58
C ALA A 132 6.72 -12.86 4.95
N ASP A 133 8.02 -12.60 5.05
CA ASP A 133 8.66 -12.28 6.32
C ASP A 133 8.24 -10.89 6.82
N ASN A 134 8.24 -9.90 5.93
CA ASN A 134 7.83 -8.53 6.26
C ASN A 134 6.33 -8.44 6.56
N ILE A 135 5.46 -9.09 5.77
CA ILE A 135 4.02 -9.02 6.05
C ILE A 135 3.66 -9.69 7.39
N ALA A 136 4.35 -10.77 7.75
CA ALA A 136 4.13 -11.42 9.04
C ALA A 136 4.45 -10.50 10.23
N GLY A 137 5.45 -9.63 10.10
CA GLY A 137 5.76 -8.59 11.08
C GLY A 137 4.66 -7.51 11.16
N SER A 138 4.22 -7.03 10.00
CA SER A 138 3.20 -5.98 9.91
C SER A 138 1.83 -6.44 10.42
N VAL A 139 1.38 -7.66 10.07
CA VAL A 139 0.08 -8.20 10.51
C VAL A 139 -0.03 -8.28 12.04
N LYS A 140 1.07 -8.62 12.72
CA LYS A 140 1.09 -8.65 14.21
C LYS A 140 0.78 -7.29 14.83
N GLN A 141 1.09 -6.19 14.14
CA GLN A 141 0.86 -4.84 14.65
C GLN A 141 -0.60 -4.40 14.54
N PHE A 142 -1.44 -5.12 13.78
CA PHE A 142 -2.88 -4.86 13.67
C PHE A 142 -3.71 -5.58 14.74
N SER A 143 -3.06 -6.33 15.64
CA SER A 143 -3.77 -7.01 16.75
C SER A 143 -4.66 -6.01 17.54
N PRO A 144 -5.91 -6.39 17.92
CA PRO A 144 -6.49 -7.74 17.87
C PRO A 144 -7.20 -8.11 16.56
N VAL A 145 -7.12 -7.28 15.51
CA VAL A 145 -7.80 -7.53 14.23
C VAL A 145 -7.09 -8.64 13.46
N GLU A 146 -7.85 -9.66 13.07
CA GLU A 146 -7.38 -10.72 12.20
C GLU A 146 -7.94 -10.53 10.79
N PHE A 147 -7.07 -10.66 9.78
CA PHE A 147 -7.47 -10.64 8.38
C PHE A 147 -7.98 -12.02 7.94
N ASP A 148 -9.04 -12.02 7.12
CA ASP A 148 -9.63 -13.25 6.58
C ASP A 148 -8.83 -13.80 5.38
N GLY A 149 -7.97 -12.96 4.77
CA GLY A 149 -7.04 -13.34 3.72
C GLY A 149 -5.85 -12.38 3.67
N VAL A 150 -4.66 -12.91 3.36
CA VAL A 150 -3.44 -12.10 3.17
C VAL A 150 -2.77 -12.61 1.89
N TYR A 151 -2.85 -11.82 0.83
CA TYR A 151 -2.34 -12.15 -0.50
C TYR A 151 -1.17 -11.25 -0.85
N ILE A 152 -0.03 -11.83 -1.13
CA ILE A 152 1.24 -11.12 -1.27
C ILE A 152 1.92 -11.41 -2.60
N ALA A 153 2.71 -10.44 -3.06
CA ALA A 153 3.43 -10.56 -4.33
C ALA A 153 4.31 -11.80 -4.42
N GLN A 154 4.95 -12.20 -3.31
CA GLN A 154 5.80 -13.40 -3.28
C GLN A 154 5.02 -14.68 -3.62
N GLU A 155 3.79 -14.84 -3.14
CA GLU A 155 2.97 -16.03 -3.41
C GLU A 155 2.33 -15.98 -4.80
N ILE A 156 1.93 -14.77 -5.22
CA ILE A 156 1.31 -14.54 -6.52
C ILE A 156 2.34 -14.68 -7.65
N GLY A 157 3.62 -14.39 -7.38
CA GLY A 157 4.70 -14.31 -8.38
C GLY A 157 4.53 -13.10 -9.30
N SER A 158 4.01 -11.97 -8.77
CA SER A 158 3.76 -10.76 -9.51
C SER A 158 3.53 -9.57 -8.57
N TYR A 159 3.86 -8.37 -9.05
CA TYR A 159 3.63 -7.11 -8.35
C TYR A 159 2.45 -6.34 -8.97
N LYS A 160 1.63 -5.67 -8.12
CA LYS A 160 0.72 -4.62 -8.59
C LYS A 160 1.54 -3.54 -9.31
N PRO A 161 1.08 -2.95 -10.40
CA PRO A 161 -0.29 -2.92 -10.94
C PRO A 161 -0.68 -4.10 -11.84
N SER A 162 0.10 -5.18 -11.94
CA SER A 162 -0.29 -6.31 -12.77
C SER A 162 -1.69 -6.83 -12.42
N HIS A 163 -2.53 -7.02 -13.43
CA HIS A 163 -3.88 -7.60 -13.26
C HIS A 163 -3.85 -8.97 -12.60
N ARG A 164 -2.77 -9.73 -12.77
CA ARG A 164 -2.59 -11.05 -12.14
C ARG A 164 -2.79 -11.00 -10.61
N ASN A 165 -2.37 -9.91 -9.95
CA ASN A 165 -2.55 -9.73 -8.52
C ASN A 165 -4.03 -9.59 -8.15
N PHE A 166 -4.78 -8.85 -8.92
CA PHE A 166 -6.23 -8.65 -8.72
C PHE A 166 -7.04 -9.88 -9.10
N GLU A 167 -6.67 -10.58 -10.16
CA GLU A 167 -7.28 -11.85 -10.55
C GLU A 167 -7.09 -12.92 -9.47
N TYR A 168 -5.89 -12.97 -8.86
CA TYR A 168 -5.62 -13.80 -7.70
C TYR A 168 -6.55 -13.44 -6.53
N LEU A 169 -6.65 -12.15 -6.20
CA LEU A 169 -7.59 -11.66 -5.17
C LEU A 169 -9.03 -12.10 -5.46
N PHE A 170 -9.52 -11.92 -6.69
CA PHE A 170 -10.90 -12.27 -7.05
C PHE A 170 -11.19 -13.76 -6.91
N LYS A 171 -10.25 -14.58 -7.38
CA LYS A 171 -10.34 -16.04 -7.28
C LYS A 171 -10.41 -16.47 -5.82
N HIS A 172 -9.44 -16.09 -5.01
CA HIS A 172 -9.32 -16.54 -3.63
C HIS A 172 -10.41 -15.95 -2.73
N ALA A 173 -10.82 -14.68 -2.93
CA ALA A 173 -11.97 -14.12 -2.22
C ALA A 173 -13.25 -14.92 -2.49
N LYS A 174 -13.46 -15.41 -3.73
CA LYS A 174 -14.61 -16.22 -4.09
C LYS A 174 -14.52 -17.63 -3.50
N GLU A 175 -13.40 -18.32 -3.71
CA GLU A 175 -13.21 -19.73 -3.34
C GLU A 175 -13.11 -19.93 -1.82
N GLU A 176 -12.35 -19.07 -1.13
CA GLU A 176 -12.05 -19.23 0.30
C GLU A 176 -13.06 -18.49 1.19
N LEU A 177 -13.56 -17.33 0.75
CA LEU A 177 -14.39 -16.46 1.59
C LEU A 177 -15.84 -16.35 1.13
N GLY A 178 -16.19 -16.91 -0.03
CA GLY A 178 -17.53 -16.81 -0.61
C GLY A 178 -17.88 -15.39 -1.08
N VAL A 179 -16.88 -14.55 -1.33
CA VAL A 179 -17.05 -13.17 -1.77
C VAL A 179 -16.91 -13.09 -3.27
N ASP A 180 -18.02 -12.89 -3.96
CA ASP A 180 -18.06 -12.79 -5.42
C ASP A 180 -18.03 -11.32 -5.85
N ARG A 181 -16.94 -10.91 -6.54
CA ARG A 181 -16.77 -9.58 -7.10
C ARG A 181 -17.86 -9.22 -8.10
N GLU A 182 -18.25 -10.17 -8.96
CA GLU A 182 -19.26 -9.96 -10.00
C GLU A 182 -20.64 -9.62 -9.42
N LYS A 183 -20.89 -10.04 -8.17
CA LYS A 183 -22.08 -9.70 -7.40
C LYS A 183 -21.91 -8.43 -6.58
N GLY A 184 -20.85 -7.65 -6.81
CA GLY A 184 -20.58 -6.41 -6.10
C GLY A 184 -20.14 -6.60 -4.64
N GLY A 185 -19.69 -7.81 -4.26
CA GLY A 185 -19.37 -8.12 -2.86
C GLY A 185 -18.01 -7.63 -2.38
N LEU A 186 -17.13 -7.17 -3.26
CA LEU A 186 -15.75 -6.76 -2.94
C LEU A 186 -15.52 -5.27 -3.22
N LEU A 187 -14.89 -4.58 -2.27
CA LEU A 187 -14.45 -3.18 -2.37
C LEU A 187 -12.96 -3.10 -2.06
N HIS A 188 -12.18 -2.42 -2.92
CA HIS A 188 -10.75 -2.24 -2.71
C HIS A 188 -10.44 -0.90 -2.05
N VAL A 189 -9.55 -0.88 -1.07
CA VAL A 189 -9.20 0.30 -0.26
C VAL A 189 -7.70 0.53 -0.32
N ALA A 190 -7.27 1.63 -0.91
CA ALA A 190 -5.85 1.88 -1.14
C ALA A 190 -5.50 3.36 -1.20
N ARG A 191 -4.21 3.66 -0.94
CA ARG A 191 -3.62 4.98 -1.19
C ARG A 191 -3.05 5.09 -2.60
N SER A 192 -2.38 4.04 -3.11
CA SER A 192 -1.63 4.13 -4.36
C SER A 192 -2.55 4.27 -5.56
N LEU A 193 -2.41 5.38 -6.28
CA LEU A 193 -3.15 5.61 -7.52
C LEU A 193 -2.66 4.68 -8.64
N THR A 194 -1.35 4.52 -8.76
CA THR A 194 -0.72 3.72 -9.83
C THR A 194 -0.83 2.22 -9.61
N ALA A 195 -0.54 1.75 -8.39
CA ALA A 195 -0.52 0.31 -8.12
C ALA A 195 -1.93 -0.28 -7.91
N ASP A 196 -2.89 0.54 -7.48
CA ASP A 196 -4.21 0.05 -7.04
C ASP A 196 -5.37 0.63 -7.83
N HIS A 197 -5.49 1.96 -7.96
CA HIS A 197 -6.69 2.59 -8.53
C HIS A 197 -6.72 2.57 -10.07
N VAL A 198 -5.56 2.61 -10.75
CA VAL A 198 -5.50 2.41 -12.20
C VAL A 198 -5.98 1.00 -12.56
N PRO A 199 -5.37 -0.09 -12.06
CA PRO A 199 -5.83 -1.44 -12.37
C PRO A 199 -7.25 -1.72 -11.84
N SER A 200 -7.68 -1.13 -10.73
CA SER A 200 -9.06 -1.26 -10.25
C SER A 200 -10.05 -0.72 -11.27
N LYS A 201 -9.79 0.45 -11.86
CA LYS A 201 -10.63 1.00 -12.93
C LYS A 201 -10.66 0.12 -14.16
N GLU A 202 -9.50 -0.33 -14.64
CA GLU A 202 -9.37 -1.18 -15.82
C GLU A 202 -10.14 -2.50 -15.65
N LEU A 203 -10.15 -3.05 -14.43
CA LEU A 203 -10.84 -4.30 -14.11
C LEU A 203 -12.30 -4.10 -13.66
N GLY A 204 -12.79 -2.87 -13.54
CA GLY A 204 -14.13 -2.58 -13.03
C GLY A 204 -14.31 -2.93 -11.55
N LEU A 205 -13.23 -2.91 -10.76
CA LEU A 205 -13.27 -3.09 -9.31
C LEU A 205 -13.56 -1.76 -8.64
N ARG A 206 -14.65 -1.71 -7.87
CA ARG A 206 -14.99 -0.51 -7.08
C ARG A 206 -13.94 -0.27 -6.01
N SER A 207 -13.58 1.00 -5.78
CA SER A 207 -12.52 1.31 -4.84
C SER A 207 -12.74 2.60 -4.04
N VAL A 208 -12.05 2.65 -2.89
CA VAL A 208 -11.97 3.78 -1.96
C VAL A 208 -10.54 4.30 -1.97
N TRP A 209 -10.36 5.55 -2.27
CA TRP A 209 -9.06 6.21 -2.15
C TRP A 209 -8.84 6.75 -0.74
N ILE A 210 -7.81 6.27 -0.06
CA ILE A 210 -7.33 6.80 1.22
C ILE A 210 -6.16 7.75 0.93
N SER A 211 -6.43 9.04 0.85
CA SER A 211 -5.47 10.03 0.36
C SER A 211 -4.30 10.30 1.31
N ARG A 212 -4.47 10.03 2.59
CA ARG A 212 -3.47 10.30 3.64
C ARG A 212 -3.00 11.76 3.66
N GLY A 213 -3.88 12.71 3.28
CA GLY A 213 -3.56 14.12 3.16
C GLY A 213 -2.65 14.46 1.96
N GLY A 214 -2.31 13.47 1.15
CA GLY A 214 -1.42 13.62 0.00
C GLY A 214 -2.17 13.71 -1.31
N GLU A 215 -3.08 14.70 -1.47
CA GLU A 215 -3.80 14.88 -2.72
C GLU A 215 -2.92 15.12 -3.90
N THR A 216 -2.03 15.92 -3.69
CA THR A 216 -1.04 16.43 -4.61
C THR A 216 -0.29 17.52 -3.89
N LYS A 217 0.75 17.24 -3.36
CA LYS A 217 1.75 18.28 -3.30
C LYS A 217 2.60 18.08 -4.55
N GLU A 218 2.00 18.40 -5.73
CA GLU A 218 2.74 18.59 -6.98
C GLU A 218 3.76 17.50 -7.34
N GLY A 219 3.39 16.21 -7.13
CA GLY A 219 4.29 15.09 -7.38
C GLY A 219 5.27 14.78 -6.23
N GLU A 220 5.10 15.36 -5.06
CA GLU A 220 5.93 15.10 -3.89
C GLU A 220 5.61 13.80 -3.15
N GLY A 221 4.58 13.07 -3.56
CA GLY A 221 4.18 11.81 -2.93
C GLY A 221 4.60 10.58 -3.71
N VAL A 222 4.80 9.49 -3.00
CA VAL A 222 4.92 8.16 -3.58
C VAL A 222 3.51 7.57 -3.72
N GLY A 223 3.25 6.87 -4.83
CA GLY A 223 1.93 6.28 -5.10
C GLY A 223 1.12 6.99 -6.20
N GLY A 224 1.71 8.00 -6.83
CA GLY A 224 1.17 8.71 -7.98
C GLY A 224 0.58 10.08 -7.64
N ASP A 225 0.57 10.92 -8.65
CA ASP A 225 0.02 12.28 -8.62
C ASP A 225 -1.41 12.25 -9.18
N TYR A 226 -2.38 12.65 -8.36
CA TYR A 226 -3.79 12.62 -8.73
C TYR A 226 -4.09 13.52 -9.95
N GLU A 227 -3.54 14.73 -10.02
CA GLU A 227 -3.80 15.64 -11.16
C GLU A 227 -3.34 15.05 -12.49
N ARG A 228 -2.26 14.30 -12.49
CA ARG A 228 -1.77 13.59 -13.68
C ARG A 228 -2.55 12.34 -14.01
N LEU A 229 -3.11 11.66 -13.00
CA LEU A 229 -3.74 10.34 -13.12
C LEU A 229 -5.26 10.38 -13.07
N LYS A 230 -5.89 11.54 -12.85
CA LYS A 230 -7.35 11.65 -12.68
C LYS A 230 -8.18 11.08 -13.84
N GLY A 231 -7.60 11.03 -15.03
CA GLY A 231 -8.21 10.37 -16.20
C GLY A 231 -8.09 8.85 -16.19
N ASP A 232 -7.13 8.30 -15.45
CA ASP A 232 -6.79 6.88 -15.46
C ASP A 232 -7.27 6.14 -14.22
N VAL A 233 -7.59 6.85 -13.12
CA VAL A 233 -8.10 6.27 -11.88
C VAL A 233 -9.64 6.31 -11.82
N GLY A 234 -10.24 5.40 -11.04
CA GLY A 234 -11.69 5.33 -10.86
C GLY A 234 -12.06 4.84 -9.47
N PHE A 235 -11.97 5.73 -8.46
CA PHE A 235 -12.51 5.46 -7.13
C PHE A 235 -13.86 6.17 -6.97
N GLU A 236 -14.75 5.59 -6.17
CA GLU A 236 -16.09 6.16 -5.91
C GLU A 236 -16.15 6.90 -4.58
N TRP A 237 -15.24 6.58 -3.66
CA TRP A 237 -15.15 7.21 -2.35
C TRP A 237 -13.72 7.69 -2.12
N ARG A 238 -13.63 8.78 -1.36
CA ARG A 238 -12.37 9.34 -0.94
C ARG A 238 -12.44 9.74 0.53
N PHE A 239 -11.43 9.33 1.30
CA PHE A 239 -11.24 9.73 2.68
C PHE A 239 -9.76 10.03 2.91
N ASP A 240 -9.46 10.86 3.90
CA ASP A 240 -8.06 11.14 4.25
C ASP A 240 -7.46 10.00 5.07
N THR A 241 -8.27 9.32 5.87
CA THR A 241 -7.81 8.29 6.79
C THR A 241 -8.69 7.04 6.76
N ILE A 242 -8.14 5.89 7.20
CA ILE A 242 -8.93 4.67 7.45
C ILE A 242 -9.97 4.92 8.56
N GLY A 243 -9.60 5.74 9.56
CA GLY A 243 -10.53 6.11 10.62
C GLY A 243 -11.77 6.85 10.14
N ASP A 244 -11.62 7.78 9.19
CA ASP A 244 -12.76 8.52 8.63
C ASP A 244 -13.61 7.63 7.73
N PHE A 245 -13.00 6.77 6.93
CA PHE A 245 -13.70 5.74 6.17
C PHE A 245 -14.51 4.82 7.08
N ALA A 246 -13.91 4.32 8.15
CA ALA A 246 -14.57 3.44 9.10
C ALA A 246 -15.77 4.08 9.81
N LYS A 247 -15.66 5.35 10.20
CA LYS A 247 -16.77 6.12 10.79
C LYS A 247 -17.95 6.25 9.82
N GLU A 248 -17.67 6.54 8.55
CA GLU A 248 -18.73 6.64 7.55
C GLU A 248 -19.41 5.29 7.30
N VAL A 249 -18.65 4.20 7.23
CA VAL A 249 -19.19 2.84 7.16
C VAL A 249 -20.13 2.56 8.33
N ASP A 250 -19.67 2.75 9.56
CA ASP A 250 -20.47 2.47 10.77
C ASP A 250 -21.73 3.33 10.82
N ARG A 251 -21.65 4.59 10.39
CA ARG A 251 -22.81 5.47 10.26
C ARG A 251 -23.87 4.89 9.31
N GLN A 252 -23.46 4.45 8.12
CA GLN A 252 -24.38 3.89 7.12
C GLN A 252 -25.02 2.58 7.59
N PHE A 253 -24.26 1.70 8.25
CA PHE A 253 -24.83 0.47 8.82
C PHE A 253 -25.82 0.73 9.93
N ARG A 254 -25.58 1.69 10.81
CA ARG A 254 -26.54 2.10 11.87
C ARG A 254 -27.84 2.63 11.29
N GLU A 255 -27.75 3.50 10.28
CA GLU A 255 -28.94 4.05 9.62
C GLU A 255 -29.78 3.00 8.90
N LYS A 256 -29.16 1.94 8.40
CA LYS A 256 -29.85 0.84 7.72
C LYS A 256 -30.50 -0.14 8.70
N SER A 257 -30.07 -0.15 9.95
CA SER A 257 -30.53 -1.08 10.99
C SER A 257 -31.64 -0.50 11.88
N GLY A 258 -31.89 0.83 11.79
CA GLY A 258 -32.94 1.56 12.52
C GLY A 258 -34.11 1.88 11.62
#